data_cb1dddf1f7f296868b0e2d3d7b7cd5b8
#
_entry.id   cb1dddf1f7f296868b0e2d3d7b7cd5b8
#
_cell.length_a   1.000
_cell.length_b   1.000
_cell.length_c   1.000
_cell.angle_alpha   90.00
_cell.angle_beta   90.00
_cell.angle_gamma   90.00
#
_symmetry.space_group_name_H-M   'P 1'
#
loop_
_entity.id
_entity.type
_entity.pdbx_description
1 polymer ?
#
loop_
_entity_poly.entity_id
_entity_poly.type
_entity_poly.pdbx_seq_one_letter_code
_entity_poly.pdbx_strand_id
1 'polypeptide(L)'
;MKKSLVILSLLASANAFAGSIDYLAQQDAEYFAHPAMIGKVGVSGAYYNPAGTVFLEDGLYVQLNSQTLFKTYEMDTKENFGGLSHESDHPSAFVPSIQIVKKEGDRSYFLHAGAAAGGGSVKYKNGISAFEVIGQEIHSGLQGLSPNNKVHYLGGSTVNGSSYYINTTFGIAQKINPKFSVAGGLRFMYAMRELNGTASYDLNLTGEEAIKKENVRVDIDSERTGWGVGGVLGFNYQPTEKLNIGFKYETEVELNLDADGKLDTTKTGKFNGKGEFIKDLIINKIDGNLEAHPVIAEWLEDDRRNLPAMMALGVSYELTDRITLLTSGNYYFIKDANRNGCYENYDNGYEISVGVDYKLNDKWTLMAGYQYTDTGANENTYKDTDYALDADMYGVGVKYTPDETKEFIVSYAYVDYKNGTAVNEKGHETTTFKKEVNAVGLSAAFKF
;
A
#
# COMPACT_ATOMS: atom_id res chain seq x y z
N MET A 1 -25.59 15.13 -0.41
CA MET A 1 -24.37 14.71 -1.11
C MET A 1 -23.08 15.39 -0.60
N LYS A 2 -23.01 16.71 -0.33
CA LYS A 2 -21.74 17.36 0.10
C LYS A 2 -21.23 16.98 1.52
N LYS A 3 -22.07 16.49 2.42
CA LYS A 3 -21.65 16.09 3.80
C LYS A 3 -21.10 14.66 3.87
N SER A 4 -21.48 13.78 2.95
CA SER A 4 -20.93 12.41 2.85
C SER A 4 -19.53 12.39 2.24
N LEU A 5 -19.19 13.34 1.36
CA LEU A 5 -17.85 13.50 0.79
C LEU A 5 -16.82 13.91 1.85
N VAL A 6 -17.21 14.70 2.86
CA VAL A 6 -16.28 15.15 3.92
C VAL A 6 -15.86 14.00 4.84
N ILE A 7 -16.73 13.02 5.08
CA ILE A 7 -16.37 11.83 5.88
C ILE A 7 -15.46 10.88 5.07
N LEU A 8 -15.73 10.72 3.75
CA LEU A 8 -14.84 9.97 2.87
C LEU A 8 -13.47 10.65 2.69
N SER A 9 -13.41 11.97 2.60
CA SER A 9 -12.16 12.71 2.46
C SER A 9 -11.27 12.68 3.71
N LEU A 10 -11.83 12.47 4.89
CA LEU A 10 -11.06 12.26 6.12
C LEU A 10 -10.45 10.86 6.21
N LEU A 11 -11.00 9.87 5.51
CA LEU A 11 -10.46 8.51 5.41
C LEU A 11 -9.42 8.36 4.26
N ALA A 12 -9.34 9.33 3.35
CA ALA A 12 -8.56 9.25 2.11
C ALA A 12 -7.05 9.52 2.24
N SER A 13 -6.48 9.50 3.45
CA SER A 13 -5.03 9.71 3.65
C SER A 13 -4.27 8.43 4.03
N ALA A 14 -4.74 7.27 3.59
CA ALA A 14 -4.16 5.97 3.91
C ALA A 14 -2.89 5.64 3.10
N ASN A 15 -1.97 4.86 3.68
CA ASN A 15 -0.59 4.74 3.24
C ASN A 15 0.01 3.35 3.42
N ALA A 16 0.96 3.00 2.56
CA ALA A 16 1.65 1.71 2.58
C ALA A 16 2.63 1.58 3.74
N PHE A 17 2.60 0.43 4.37
CA PHE A 17 3.53 -0.05 5.37
C PHE A 17 3.88 -1.51 5.13
N ALA A 18 4.88 -2.04 5.86
CA ALA A 18 5.34 -3.41 5.79
C ALA A 18 4.25 -4.35 5.25
N GLY A 19 4.27 -4.61 3.99
CA GLY A 19 3.23 -5.30 3.26
C GLY A 19 3.28 -4.90 1.79
N SER A 20 2.56 -5.60 0.98
CA SER A 20 2.38 -5.25 -0.42
C SER A 20 1.50 -4.00 -0.54
N ILE A 21 1.56 -3.32 -1.68
CA ILE A 21 0.55 -2.33 -2.06
C ILE A 21 -0.88 -2.91 -2.05
N ASP A 22 -1.02 -4.22 -2.01
CA ASP A 22 -2.26 -4.97 -2.14
C ASP A 22 -2.87 -5.40 -0.82
N TYR A 23 -2.12 -5.27 0.28
CA TYR A 23 -2.61 -5.56 1.63
C TYR A 23 -1.84 -4.77 2.68
N LEU A 24 -2.57 -4.28 3.67
CA LEU A 24 -2.03 -3.56 4.81
C LEU A 24 -2.64 -4.13 6.08
N ALA A 25 -1.79 -4.64 6.97
CA ALA A 25 -2.24 -5.20 8.24
C ALA A 25 -2.29 -4.17 9.38
N GLN A 26 -1.61 -3.04 9.24
CA GLN A 26 -1.58 -1.99 10.27
C GLN A 26 -2.90 -1.22 10.32
N GLN A 27 -3.64 -1.38 11.41
CA GLN A 27 -4.92 -0.71 11.59
C GLN A 27 -4.99 0.15 12.86
N ASP A 28 -3.99 0.06 13.74
CA ASP A 28 -3.92 0.83 14.97
C ASP A 28 -2.48 1.06 15.46
N ALA A 29 -2.33 1.82 16.54
CA ALA A 29 -1.03 2.10 17.15
C ALA A 29 -0.41 0.88 17.81
N GLU A 30 -1.20 -0.09 18.28
CA GLU A 30 -0.68 -1.28 18.91
C GLU A 30 0.08 -2.17 17.92
N TYR A 31 -0.39 -2.24 16.66
CA TYR A 31 0.31 -2.94 15.60
C TYR A 31 1.72 -2.37 15.37
N PHE A 32 1.90 -1.05 15.45
CA PHE A 32 3.22 -0.46 15.29
C PHE A 32 4.15 -0.72 16.47
N ALA A 33 3.60 -0.97 17.65
CA ALA A 33 4.39 -1.40 18.79
C ALA A 33 4.82 -2.85 18.66
N HIS A 34 3.90 -3.74 18.28
CA HIS A 34 4.16 -5.14 17.93
C HIS A 34 3.08 -5.66 16.98
N PRO A 35 3.46 -6.16 15.80
CA PRO A 35 2.50 -6.58 14.77
C PRO A 35 1.84 -7.95 15.05
N ALA A 36 2.15 -8.63 16.14
CA ALA A 36 1.62 -9.94 16.51
C ALA A 36 0.21 -9.86 17.12
N MET A 37 -0.78 -9.38 16.35
CA MET A 37 -2.11 -8.99 16.86
C MET A 37 -3.16 -10.12 16.82
N ILE A 38 -2.99 -11.14 16.02
CA ILE A 38 -4.05 -12.14 15.72
C ILE A 38 -4.43 -12.97 16.95
N GLY A 39 -3.46 -13.27 17.83
CA GLY A 39 -3.72 -14.00 19.08
C GLY A 39 -4.31 -13.13 20.20
N LYS A 40 -4.52 -11.85 20.00
CA LYS A 40 -4.90 -10.90 21.03
C LYS A 40 -6.42 -10.77 21.16
N VAL A 41 -6.92 -10.62 22.37
CA VAL A 41 -8.31 -10.28 22.69
C VAL A 41 -8.36 -8.81 23.06
N GLY A 42 -9.17 -8.01 22.37
CA GLY A 42 -9.28 -6.58 22.59
C GLY A 42 -10.26 -5.93 21.62
N VAL A 43 -10.41 -4.60 21.70
CA VAL A 43 -11.26 -3.82 20.76
C VAL A 43 -10.70 -3.90 19.33
N SER A 44 -9.38 -3.86 19.19
CA SER A 44 -8.66 -4.06 17.92
C SER A 44 -8.97 -5.42 17.26
N GLY A 45 -9.49 -6.38 18.04
CA GLY A 45 -10.02 -7.65 17.54
C GLY A 45 -11.11 -7.48 16.48
N ALA A 46 -11.84 -6.36 16.43
CA ALA A 46 -12.77 -6.06 15.34
C ALA A 46 -12.14 -6.20 13.95
N TYR A 47 -10.81 -6.00 13.83
CA TYR A 47 -10.04 -6.27 12.64
C TYR A 47 -9.20 -7.54 12.73
N TYR A 48 -8.40 -7.70 13.81
CA TYR A 48 -7.37 -8.76 13.87
C TYR A 48 -7.91 -10.12 14.29
N ASN A 49 -8.84 -10.16 15.26
CA ASN A 49 -9.39 -11.39 15.84
C ASN A 49 -10.89 -11.22 16.16
N PRO A 50 -11.75 -11.17 15.14
CA PRO A 50 -13.17 -10.90 15.36
C PRO A 50 -13.85 -11.88 16.34
N ALA A 51 -13.47 -13.16 16.27
CA ALA A 51 -13.99 -14.19 17.17
C ALA A 51 -13.56 -14.00 18.63
N GLY A 52 -12.40 -13.37 18.87
CA GLY A 52 -11.90 -13.04 20.21
C GLY A 52 -12.73 -11.97 20.91
N THR A 53 -13.45 -11.11 20.18
CA THR A 53 -14.23 -10.01 20.75
C THR A 53 -15.33 -10.44 21.71
N VAL A 54 -15.82 -11.67 21.63
CA VAL A 54 -16.84 -12.21 22.59
C VAL A 54 -16.28 -12.51 23.97
N PHE A 55 -14.97 -12.49 24.15
CA PHE A 55 -14.32 -12.69 25.46
C PHE A 55 -14.07 -11.37 26.19
N LEU A 56 -14.44 -10.23 25.60
CA LEU A 56 -14.55 -8.97 26.30
C LEU A 56 -15.70 -9.00 27.34
N GLU A 57 -15.69 -8.08 28.28
CA GLU A 57 -16.83 -7.84 29.15
C GLU A 57 -17.99 -7.20 28.39
N ASP A 58 -19.22 -7.33 28.90
CA ASP A 58 -20.37 -6.67 28.29
C ASP A 58 -20.19 -5.16 28.25
N GLY A 59 -20.53 -4.52 27.11
CA GLY A 59 -20.36 -3.10 26.90
C GLY A 59 -20.24 -2.72 25.43
N LEU A 60 -20.22 -1.42 25.20
CA LEU A 60 -19.90 -0.82 23.90
C LEU A 60 -18.45 -0.27 23.95
N TYR A 61 -17.62 -0.72 23.04
CA TYR A 61 -16.23 -0.32 22.89
C TYR A 61 -16.04 0.44 21.57
N VAL A 62 -15.34 1.57 21.65
CA VAL A 62 -14.98 2.38 20.50
C VAL A 62 -13.50 2.70 20.59
N GLN A 63 -12.75 2.36 19.55
CA GLN A 63 -11.33 2.70 19.42
C GLN A 63 -11.12 3.56 18.17
N LEU A 64 -10.46 4.69 18.37
CA LEU A 64 -10.06 5.63 17.33
C LEU A 64 -8.56 5.61 17.18
N ASN A 65 -8.09 5.59 15.95
CA ASN A 65 -6.67 5.50 15.64
C ASN A 65 -6.27 6.56 14.62
N SER A 66 -5.03 6.99 14.73
CA SER A 66 -4.36 7.85 13.77
C SER A 66 -2.93 7.38 13.59
N GLN A 67 -2.49 7.34 12.34
CA GLN A 67 -1.13 6.99 11.97
C GLN A 67 -0.53 8.13 11.17
N THR A 68 0.75 8.42 11.40
CA THR A 68 1.55 9.36 10.61
C THR A 68 2.76 8.63 10.07
N LEU A 69 2.97 8.71 8.77
CA LEU A 69 4.01 7.97 8.07
C LEU A 69 4.98 8.92 7.37
N PHE A 70 6.25 8.77 7.67
CA PHE A 70 7.34 9.46 6.99
C PHE A 70 7.97 8.43 6.05
N LYS A 71 7.87 8.68 4.74
CA LYS A 71 8.23 7.74 3.69
C LYS A 71 9.25 8.35 2.76
N THR A 72 10.28 7.57 2.43
CA THR A 72 11.18 7.86 1.33
C THR A 72 11.14 6.72 0.34
N TYR A 73 10.83 7.02 -0.91
CA TYR A 73 10.80 6.08 -2.03
C TYR A 73 11.78 6.56 -3.09
N GLU A 74 12.67 5.67 -3.50
CA GLU A 74 13.68 5.96 -4.53
C GLU A 74 13.59 4.94 -5.67
N MET A 75 13.82 5.43 -6.89
CA MET A 75 13.98 4.64 -8.10
C MET A 75 15.26 5.08 -8.78
N ASP A 76 16.27 4.21 -8.80
CA ASP A 76 17.55 4.48 -9.45
C ASP A 76 17.61 3.75 -10.78
N THR A 77 17.52 4.49 -11.89
CA THR A 77 17.64 3.95 -13.23
C THR A 77 19.09 3.56 -13.51
N LYS A 78 19.32 2.38 -14.10
CA LYS A 78 20.68 1.96 -14.45
C LYS A 78 21.27 2.86 -15.55
N GLU A 79 22.59 3.02 -15.58
CA GLU A 79 23.29 3.93 -16.51
C GLU A 79 22.93 3.69 -17.98
N ASN A 80 22.73 2.42 -18.40
CA ASN A 80 22.31 2.08 -19.75
C ASN A 80 20.90 2.55 -20.12
N PHE A 81 20.10 2.94 -19.12
CA PHE A 81 18.73 3.43 -19.25
C PHE A 81 18.60 4.89 -18.79
N GLY A 82 19.73 5.60 -18.54
CA GLY A 82 19.76 7.03 -18.27
C GLY A 82 20.51 7.40 -17.01
N GLY A 83 20.47 6.59 -15.95
CA GLY A 83 21.26 6.78 -14.73
C GLY A 83 20.75 7.85 -13.78
N LEU A 84 19.47 8.24 -13.84
CA LEU A 84 18.88 9.20 -12.92
C LEU A 84 18.31 8.56 -11.66
N SER A 85 18.20 9.34 -10.61
CA SER A 85 17.50 9.00 -9.38
C SER A 85 16.19 9.78 -9.27
N HIS A 86 15.12 9.08 -8.95
CA HIS A 86 13.78 9.62 -8.78
C HIS A 86 13.35 9.39 -7.33
N GLU A 87 13.13 10.45 -6.58
CA GLU A 87 12.84 10.39 -5.15
C GLU A 87 11.47 11.00 -4.83
N SER A 88 10.76 10.37 -3.91
CA SER A 88 9.58 10.91 -3.25
C SER A 88 9.73 10.81 -1.74
N ASP A 89 9.73 11.96 -1.08
CA ASP A 89 9.80 12.15 0.37
C ASP A 89 8.45 12.61 0.97
N HIS A 90 7.35 12.30 0.28
CA HIS A 90 6.04 12.83 0.64
C HIS A 90 5.43 12.06 1.83
N PRO A 91 5.28 12.71 3.01
CA PRO A 91 4.73 12.05 4.19
C PRO A 91 3.22 11.87 4.06
N SER A 92 2.70 10.94 4.84
CA SER A 92 1.29 10.74 5.02
C SER A 92 0.89 11.11 6.42
N ALA A 93 0.41 12.33 6.55
CA ALA A 93 0.24 12.99 7.83
C ALA A 93 -0.88 12.38 8.69
N PHE A 94 -1.89 11.77 8.08
CA PHE A 94 -3.06 11.27 8.80
C PHE A 94 -3.69 10.06 8.13
N VAL A 95 -3.62 8.90 8.79
CA VAL A 95 -4.25 7.65 8.36
C VAL A 95 -5.16 7.17 9.48
N PRO A 96 -6.45 7.48 9.40
CA PRO A 96 -7.39 7.10 10.45
C PRO A 96 -7.88 5.67 10.30
N SER A 97 -8.22 5.05 11.43
CA SER A 97 -9.09 3.89 11.48
C SER A 97 -10.00 3.91 12.70
N ILE A 98 -11.06 3.12 12.67
CA ILE A 98 -12.00 2.99 13.77
C ILE A 98 -12.36 1.52 13.97
N GLN A 99 -12.39 1.08 15.22
CA GLN A 99 -12.94 -0.20 15.63
C GLN A 99 -14.08 0.02 16.63
N ILE A 100 -15.16 -0.70 16.45
CA ILE A 100 -16.32 -0.71 17.35
C ILE A 100 -16.68 -2.14 17.67
N VAL A 101 -16.85 -2.44 18.95
CA VAL A 101 -17.34 -3.74 19.42
C VAL A 101 -18.47 -3.50 20.40
N LYS A 102 -19.64 -4.12 20.13
CA LYS A 102 -20.73 -4.21 21.08
C LYS A 102 -20.85 -5.66 21.57
N LYS A 103 -20.54 -5.88 22.83
CA LYS A 103 -20.55 -7.20 23.47
C LYS A 103 -21.77 -7.32 24.38
N GLU A 104 -22.55 -8.39 24.18
CA GLU A 104 -23.76 -8.71 24.95
C GLU A 104 -23.89 -10.23 25.18
N GLY A 105 -23.75 -10.70 26.40
CA GLY A 105 -23.86 -12.11 26.75
C GLY A 105 -22.86 -12.98 25.96
N ASP A 106 -23.33 -13.93 25.17
CA ASP A 106 -22.49 -14.83 24.36
C ASP A 106 -22.24 -14.32 22.91
N ARG A 107 -22.56 -13.05 22.64
CA ARG A 107 -22.41 -12.43 21.30
C ARG A 107 -21.62 -11.15 21.36
N SER A 108 -20.90 -10.86 20.28
CA SER A 108 -20.41 -9.53 19.99
C SER A 108 -20.68 -9.15 18.54
N TYR A 109 -20.95 -7.87 18.31
CA TYR A 109 -21.06 -7.25 17.01
C TYR A 109 -19.83 -6.39 16.83
N PHE A 110 -19.15 -6.54 15.71
CA PHE A 110 -17.93 -5.80 15.43
C PHE A 110 -18.05 -4.99 14.13
N LEU A 111 -17.39 -3.85 14.12
CA LEU A 111 -17.19 -3.00 12.96
C LEU A 111 -15.75 -2.49 12.96
N HIS A 112 -15.12 -2.54 11.80
CA HIS A 112 -13.85 -1.89 11.52
C HIS A 112 -13.97 -1.06 10.24
N ALA A 113 -13.37 0.12 10.21
CA ALA A 113 -13.15 0.88 8.98
C ALA A 113 -11.74 1.48 9.00
N GLY A 114 -11.01 1.32 7.89
CA GLY A 114 -9.64 1.79 7.74
C GLY A 114 -9.07 1.46 6.37
N ALA A 115 -7.80 1.81 6.15
CA ALA A 115 -7.10 1.49 4.92
C ALA A 115 -6.65 0.03 4.92
N ALA A 116 -7.00 -0.72 3.89
CA ALA A 116 -6.66 -2.15 3.76
C ALA A 116 -5.60 -2.43 2.70
N ALA A 117 -5.35 -1.51 1.80
CA ALA A 117 -4.31 -1.60 0.76
C ALA A 117 -3.99 -0.20 0.20
N GLY A 118 -3.00 -0.14 -0.68
CA GLY A 118 -2.58 1.06 -1.37
C GLY A 118 -1.32 1.70 -0.79
N GLY A 119 -0.56 2.41 -1.63
CA GLY A 119 0.70 3.07 -1.28
C GLY A 119 0.54 4.49 -0.70
N GLY A 120 -0.69 4.98 -0.56
CA GLY A 120 -0.96 6.37 -0.23
C GLY A 120 -0.53 7.33 -1.33
N SER A 121 -0.13 8.54 -0.96
CA SER A 121 0.35 9.54 -1.91
C SER A 121 1.86 9.50 -2.05
N VAL A 122 2.34 9.67 -3.29
CA VAL A 122 3.75 9.86 -3.64
C VAL A 122 3.88 11.11 -4.51
N LYS A 123 5.03 11.76 -4.44
CA LYS A 123 5.33 12.92 -5.26
C LYS A 123 6.79 12.90 -5.70
N TYR A 124 7.01 12.48 -6.93
CA TYR A 124 8.33 12.48 -7.55
C TYR A 124 8.59 13.83 -8.23
N LYS A 125 9.64 14.53 -7.80
CA LYS A 125 10.00 15.86 -8.30
C LYS A 125 10.72 15.80 -9.65
N ASN A 126 11.32 14.67 -9.99
CA ASN A 126 12.07 14.43 -11.24
C ASN A 126 11.37 13.43 -12.17
N GLY A 127 10.04 13.20 -11.99
CA GLY A 127 9.31 12.18 -12.72
C GLY A 127 9.56 10.76 -12.19
N ILE A 128 9.31 9.78 -13.03
CA ILE A 128 9.50 8.35 -12.75
C ILE A 128 10.46 7.73 -13.77
N SER A 129 11.03 6.58 -13.46
CA SER A 129 12.04 5.94 -14.31
C SER A 129 11.50 5.56 -15.68
N ALA A 130 10.22 5.25 -15.82
CA ALA A 130 9.56 4.98 -17.10
C ALA A 130 9.75 6.13 -18.12
N PHE A 131 9.67 7.38 -17.67
CA PHE A 131 9.85 8.54 -18.56
C PHE A 131 11.28 8.62 -19.12
N GLU A 132 12.26 8.27 -18.29
CA GLU A 132 13.67 8.25 -18.70
C GLU A 132 13.94 7.09 -19.66
N VAL A 133 13.47 5.88 -19.33
CA VAL A 133 13.64 4.69 -20.15
C VAL A 133 13.05 4.90 -21.55
N ILE A 134 11.83 5.45 -21.64
CA ILE A 134 11.18 5.81 -22.92
C ILE A 134 12.02 6.81 -23.70
N GLY A 135 12.55 7.84 -23.03
CA GLY A 135 13.43 8.82 -23.66
C GLY A 135 14.68 8.19 -24.29
N GLN A 136 15.30 7.22 -23.61
CA GLN A 136 16.47 6.50 -24.12
C GLN A 136 16.13 5.54 -25.27
N GLU A 137 14.99 4.89 -25.23
CA GLU A 137 14.52 4.04 -26.34
C GLU A 137 14.26 4.85 -27.60
N ILE A 138 13.61 6.02 -27.48
CA ILE A 138 13.38 6.94 -28.60
C ILE A 138 14.72 7.45 -29.13
N HIS A 139 15.63 7.86 -28.24
CA HIS A 139 16.98 8.29 -28.60
C HIS A 139 17.71 7.24 -29.46
N SER A 140 17.72 5.99 -28.97
CA SER A 140 18.36 4.86 -29.67
C SER A 140 17.73 4.60 -31.06
N GLY A 141 16.41 4.70 -31.16
CA GLY A 141 15.69 4.55 -32.43
C GLY A 141 15.99 5.68 -33.43
N LEU A 142 16.16 6.91 -32.96
CA LEU A 142 16.47 8.08 -33.80
C LEU A 142 17.93 8.12 -34.24
N GLN A 143 18.86 7.56 -33.47
CA GLN A 143 20.26 7.42 -33.86
C GLN A 143 20.41 6.49 -35.09
N GLY A 144 19.52 5.50 -35.27
CA GLY A 144 19.47 4.68 -36.46
C GLY A 144 19.12 5.47 -37.74
N LEU A 145 18.42 6.60 -37.65
CA LEU A 145 18.09 7.48 -38.76
C LEU A 145 19.20 8.51 -39.03
N SER A 146 19.82 9.06 -37.97
CA SER A 146 20.99 9.95 -38.04
C SER A 146 21.79 9.85 -36.74
N PRO A 147 23.11 9.54 -36.79
CA PRO A 147 23.94 9.36 -35.59
C PRO A 147 24.02 10.58 -34.69
N ASN A 148 23.66 11.75 -35.19
CA ASN A 148 23.73 13.02 -34.47
C ASN A 148 22.40 13.44 -33.83
N ASN A 149 21.30 12.70 -34.07
CA ASN A 149 20.02 12.96 -33.42
C ASN A 149 20.11 12.67 -31.93
N LYS A 150 19.59 13.55 -31.10
CA LYS A 150 19.56 13.39 -29.65
C LYS A 150 18.15 13.62 -29.12
N VAL A 151 17.70 12.74 -28.24
CA VAL A 151 16.52 12.92 -27.39
C VAL A 151 17.00 12.83 -25.97
N HIS A 152 16.72 13.82 -25.17
CA HIS A 152 17.06 13.81 -23.76
C HIS A 152 15.81 14.04 -22.94
N TYR A 153 15.60 13.19 -21.94
CA TYR A 153 14.69 13.49 -20.85
C TYR A 153 15.27 14.64 -20.05
N LEU A 154 14.51 15.75 -19.91
CA LEU A 154 15.03 16.98 -19.31
C LEU A 154 15.09 16.94 -17.78
N GLY A 155 14.47 15.96 -17.14
CA GLY A 155 14.23 16.03 -15.73
C GLY A 155 13.23 17.14 -15.37
N GLY A 156 13.10 17.47 -14.10
CA GLY A 156 12.21 18.55 -13.62
C GLY A 156 10.72 18.27 -13.81
N SER A 157 10.37 17.11 -14.35
CA SER A 157 9.00 16.62 -14.43
C SER A 157 8.50 16.24 -13.05
N THR A 158 7.20 16.38 -12.82
CA THR A 158 6.58 15.97 -11.56
C THR A 158 5.60 14.85 -11.83
N VAL A 159 5.63 13.80 -11.01
CA VAL A 159 4.60 12.78 -10.98
C VAL A 159 4.02 12.72 -9.58
N ASN A 160 2.70 12.88 -9.48
CA ASN A 160 1.95 12.66 -8.27
C ASN A 160 1.11 11.39 -8.47
N GLY A 161 1.24 10.47 -7.56
CA GLY A 161 0.42 9.27 -7.52
C GLY A 161 -0.30 9.14 -6.19
N SER A 162 -1.49 8.57 -6.19
CA SER A 162 -2.16 8.15 -4.99
C SER A 162 -2.86 6.80 -5.18
N SER A 163 -2.91 6.01 -4.13
CA SER A 163 -3.58 4.70 -4.16
C SER A 163 -4.17 4.43 -2.78
N TYR A 164 -5.50 4.32 -2.70
CA TYR A 164 -6.25 4.13 -1.47
C TYR A 164 -7.27 3.02 -1.65
N TYR A 165 -7.26 2.06 -0.74
CA TYR A 165 -8.26 1.01 -0.64
C TYR A 165 -8.86 1.06 0.76
N ILE A 166 -10.07 1.58 0.86
CA ILE A 166 -10.77 1.75 2.14
C ILE A 166 -11.64 0.52 2.38
N ASN A 167 -11.37 -0.14 3.50
CA ASN A 167 -12.12 -1.29 3.95
C ASN A 167 -13.13 -0.90 5.04
N THR A 168 -14.35 -1.42 4.95
CA THR A 168 -15.30 -1.46 6.05
C THR A 168 -15.74 -2.90 6.26
N THR A 169 -15.37 -3.46 7.42
CA THR A 169 -15.74 -4.83 7.82
C THR A 169 -16.71 -4.77 8.99
N PHE A 170 -17.78 -5.55 8.94
CA PHE A 170 -18.68 -5.72 10.06
C PHE A 170 -19.20 -7.15 10.13
N GLY A 171 -19.56 -7.58 11.30
CA GLY A 171 -20.03 -8.93 11.51
C GLY A 171 -20.43 -9.23 12.94
N ILE A 172 -20.58 -10.53 13.20
CA ILE A 172 -21.01 -11.09 14.48
C ILE A 172 -20.06 -12.18 14.90
N ALA A 173 -19.71 -12.20 16.18
CA ALA A 173 -19.04 -13.33 16.82
C ALA A 173 -19.96 -13.96 17.87
N GLN A 174 -19.85 -15.29 18.00
CA GLN A 174 -20.66 -16.11 18.90
C GLN A 174 -19.76 -17.00 19.74
N LYS A 175 -19.91 -16.94 21.05
CA LYS A 175 -19.31 -17.92 21.97
C LYS A 175 -20.06 -19.25 21.84
N ILE A 176 -19.35 -20.30 21.52
CA ILE A 176 -19.91 -21.66 21.38
C ILE A 176 -19.82 -22.41 22.72
N ASN A 177 -18.74 -22.17 23.46
CA ASN A 177 -18.52 -22.66 24.81
C ASN A 177 -17.54 -21.74 25.55
N PRO A 178 -17.26 -21.92 26.86
CA PRO A 178 -16.40 -21.05 27.63
C PRO A 178 -14.98 -20.82 27.05
N LYS A 179 -14.52 -21.71 26.15
CA LYS A 179 -13.16 -21.68 25.59
C LYS A 179 -13.11 -21.40 24.08
N PHE A 180 -14.25 -21.48 23.38
CA PHE A 180 -14.26 -21.46 21.93
C PHE A 180 -15.36 -20.53 21.37
N SER A 181 -15.00 -19.75 20.38
CA SER A 181 -15.90 -18.86 19.64
C SER A 181 -15.62 -18.88 18.15
N VAL A 182 -16.61 -18.45 17.39
CA VAL A 182 -16.54 -18.27 15.94
C VAL A 182 -17.05 -16.88 15.55
N ALA A 183 -16.61 -16.38 14.40
CA ALA A 183 -17.07 -15.11 13.85
C ALA A 183 -17.31 -15.22 12.35
N GLY A 184 -18.24 -14.42 11.85
CA GLY A 184 -18.48 -14.22 10.42
C GLY A 184 -18.91 -12.79 10.14
N GLY A 185 -18.55 -12.28 8.99
CA GLY A 185 -18.88 -10.90 8.58
C GLY A 185 -18.65 -10.65 7.11
N LEU A 186 -18.97 -9.42 6.70
CA LEU A 186 -18.78 -8.90 5.35
C LEU A 186 -17.72 -7.79 5.33
N ARG A 187 -16.99 -7.72 4.23
CA ARG A 187 -16.00 -6.68 3.92
C ARG A 187 -16.46 -5.91 2.71
N PHE A 188 -16.56 -4.59 2.82
CA PHE A 188 -16.77 -3.68 1.70
C PHE A 188 -15.48 -2.95 1.42
N MET A 189 -15.06 -2.97 0.17
CA MET A 189 -13.85 -2.32 -0.29
C MET A 189 -14.21 -1.24 -1.31
N TYR A 190 -13.64 -0.05 -1.15
CA TYR A 190 -13.63 1.01 -2.16
C TYR A 190 -12.17 1.32 -2.49
N ALA A 191 -11.83 1.25 -3.77
CA ALA A 191 -10.52 1.56 -4.28
C ALA A 191 -10.54 2.85 -5.12
N MET A 192 -9.52 3.68 -4.93
CA MET A 192 -9.26 4.86 -5.73
C MET A 192 -7.75 4.95 -5.99
N ARG A 193 -7.38 5.11 -7.25
CA ARG A 193 -5.99 5.30 -7.68
C ARG A 193 -5.92 6.49 -8.63
N GLU A 194 -4.94 7.34 -8.45
CA GLU A 194 -4.69 8.50 -9.30
C GLU A 194 -3.24 8.54 -9.73
N LEU A 195 -2.99 8.96 -10.95
CA LEU A 195 -1.68 9.28 -11.48
C LEU A 195 -1.76 10.56 -12.31
N ASN A 196 -1.06 11.59 -11.85
CA ASN A 196 -0.97 12.87 -12.53
C ASN A 196 0.50 13.21 -12.71
N GLY A 197 0.91 13.52 -13.93
CA GLY A 197 2.31 13.82 -14.18
C GLY A 197 2.59 14.52 -15.47
N THR A 198 3.82 14.99 -15.58
CA THR A 198 4.34 15.66 -16.75
C THR A 198 5.71 15.11 -17.08
N ALA A 199 5.94 14.69 -18.32
CA ALA A 199 7.26 14.40 -18.86
C ALA A 199 7.69 15.46 -19.88
N SER A 200 8.95 15.86 -19.86
CA SER A 200 9.50 16.82 -20.82
C SER A 200 10.75 16.24 -21.49
N TYR A 201 10.80 16.33 -22.80
CA TYR A 201 11.91 15.85 -23.62
C TYR A 201 12.47 16.98 -24.47
N ASP A 202 13.81 17.10 -24.53
CA ASP A 202 14.51 17.97 -25.45
C ASP A 202 14.87 17.17 -26.72
N LEU A 203 14.42 17.66 -27.87
CA LEU A 203 14.72 17.06 -29.17
C LEU A 203 15.80 17.91 -29.84
N ASN A 204 16.99 17.36 -30.03
CA ASN A 204 18.06 17.97 -30.82
C ASN A 204 18.28 17.11 -32.08
N LEU A 205 17.67 17.55 -33.19
CA LEU A 205 17.78 16.89 -34.49
C LEU A 205 18.83 17.62 -35.33
N THR A 206 19.96 16.96 -35.56
CA THR A 206 21.05 17.51 -36.36
C THR A 206 20.89 17.16 -37.80
N GLY A 207 20.89 18.14 -38.67
CA GLY A 207 20.82 17.98 -40.14
C GLY A 207 19.97 19.03 -40.86
N GLU A 208 19.10 19.74 -40.14
CA GLU A 208 18.37 20.87 -40.69
C GLU A 208 18.48 22.08 -39.71
N GLU A 209 18.87 23.25 -40.25
CA GLU A 209 19.00 24.50 -39.45
C GLU A 209 17.69 24.93 -38.76
N ALA A 210 16.57 24.29 -39.09
CA ALA A 210 15.25 24.65 -38.62
C ALA A 210 14.89 24.08 -37.23
N ILE A 211 15.64 23.07 -36.70
CA ILE A 211 15.27 22.37 -35.47
C ILE A 211 16.45 22.43 -34.49
N LYS A 212 16.67 23.60 -33.89
CA LYS A 212 17.82 23.78 -32.97
C LYS A 212 17.55 23.40 -31.52
N LYS A 213 16.34 23.50 -31.04
CA LYS A 213 15.90 23.02 -29.72
C LYS A 213 14.38 22.99 -29.66
N GLU A 214 13.81 21.85 -29.40
CA GLU A 214 12.39 21.75 -29.11
C GLU A 214 12.11 20.90 -27.89
N ASN A 215 11.18 21.38 -27.09
CA ASN A 215 10.67 20.65 -25.96
C ASN A 215 9.32 20.04 -26.33
N VAL A 216 9.18 18.78 -26.11
CA VAL A 216 7.90 18.06 -26.13
C VAL A 216 7.51 17.85 -24.69
N ARG A 217 6.33 18.27 -24.33
CA ARG A 217 5.72 18.03 -23.03
C ARG A 217 4.58 17.05 -23.20
N VAL A 218 4.57 16.04 -22.35
CA VAL A 218 3.50 15.06 -22.25
C VAL A 218 2.90 15.16 -20.86
N ASP A 219 1.60 15.34 -20.80
CA ASP A 219 0.83 15.37 -19.56
C ASP A 219 -0.01 14.08 -19.50
N ILE A 220 0.09 13.34 -18.37
CA ILE A 220 -0.76 12.22 -18.03
C ILE A 220 -1.68 12.60 -16.88
N ASP A 221 -2.96 12.29 -17.00
CA ASP A 221 -3.97 12.47 -15.98
C ASP A 221 -4.88 11.24 -15.99
N SER A 222 -4.91 10.50 -14.89
CA SER A 222 -5.67 9.26 -14.78
C SER A 222 -6.22 9.09 -13.38
N GLU A 223 -7.51 8.76 -13.29
CA GLU A 223 -8.20 8.33 -12.09
C GLU A 223 -8.81 6.95 -12.35
N ARG A 224 -8.71 6.05 -11.38
CA ARG A 224 -9.31 4.73 -11.40
C ARG A 224 -10.08 4.51 -10.12
N THR A 225 -11.33 4.09 -10.22
CA THR A 225 -12.18 3.80 -9.07
C THR A 225 -12.91 2.49 -9.21
N GLY A 226 -13.14 1.82 -8.09
CA GLY A 226 -13.89 0.59 -8.07
C GLY A 226 -14.33 0.21 -6.66
N TRP A 227 -15.23 -0.74 -6.57
CA TRP A 227 -15.68 -1.28 -5.29
C TRP A 227 -15.89 -2.79 -5.37
N GLY A 228 -15.79 -3.45 -4.21
CA GLY A 228 -15.97 -4.89 -4.13
C GLY A 228 -16.44 -5.33 -2.75
N VAL A 229 -16.85 -6.58 -2.67
CA VAL A 229 -17.35 -7.20 -1.44
C VAL A 229 -16.65 -8.54 -1.23
N GLY A 230 -16.25 -8.80 0.01
CA GLY A 230 -15.71 -10.06 0.47
C GLY A 230 -16.31 -10.49 1.79
N GLY A 231 -15.83 -11.61 2.30
CA GLY A 231 -16.22 -12.16 3.59
C GLY A 231 -15.06 -12.23 4.57
N VAL A 232 -15.37 -12.27 5.85
CA VAL A 232 -14.44 -12.61 6.93
C VAL A 232 -15.00 -13.73 7.77
N LEU A 233 -14.16 -14.71 8.09
CA LEU A 233 -14.44 -15.80 9.02
C LEU A 233 -13.33 -15.85 10.08
N GLY A 234 -13.67 -16.28 11.28
CA GLY A 234 -12.68 -16.43 12.34
C GLY A 234 -13.08 -17.44 13.39
N PHE A 235 -12.09 -17.93 14.13
CA PHE A 235 -12.31 -18.61 15.39
C PHE A 235 -11.31 -18.14 16.43
N ASN A 236 -11.69 -18.25 17.69
CA ASN A 236 -10.81 -18.00 18.82
C ASN A 236 -10.91 -19.15 19.83
N TYR A 237 -9.76 -19.61 20.31
CA TYR A 237 -9.68 -20.72 21.27
C TYR A 237 -8.81 -20.33 22.47
N GLN A 238 -9.40 -20.39 23.68
CA GLN A 238 -8.74 -20.16 24.96
C GLN A 238 -8.66 -21.46 25.74
N PRO A 239 -7.65 -22.31 25.50
CA PRO A 239 -7.53 -23.60 26.23
C PRO A 239 -7.30 -23.40 27.72
N THR A 240 -6.63 -22.30 28.09
CA THR A 240 -6.38 -21.88 29.48
C THR A 240 -6.59 -20.37 29.60
N GLU A 241 -6.63 -19.86 30.85
CA GLU A 241 -6.70 -18.42 31.10
C GLU A 241 -5.49 -17.64 30.56
N LYS A 242 -4.34 -18.32 30.42
CA LYS A 242 -3.07 -17.71 29.97
C LYS A 242 -2.77 -17.86 28.47
N LEU A 243 -3.49 -18.71 27.76
CA LEU A 243 -3.22 -19.02 26.36
C LEU A 243 -4.45 -18.70 25.51
N ASN A 244 -4.27 -17.85 24.51
CA ASN A 244 -5.27 -17.56 23.50
C ASN A 244 -4.72 -17.81 22.09
N ILE A 245 -5.53 -18.42 21.25
CA ILE A 245 -5.23 -18.72 19.85
C ILE A 245 -6.33 -18.11 18.99
N GLY A 246 -5.96 -17.22 18.08
CA GLY A 246 -6.86 -16.58 17.14
C GLY A 246 -6.57 -17.03 15.71
N PHE A 247 -7.63 -17.15 14.92
CA PHE A 247 -7.55 -17.40 13.48
C PHE A 247 -8.53 -16.50 12.75
N LYS A 248 -8.10 -15.99 11.59
CA LYS A 248 -8.92 -15.19 10.69
C LYS A 248 -8.67 -15.63 9.25
N TYR A 249 -9.74 -15.69 8.46
CA TYR A 249 -9.70 -15.86 7.01
C TYR A 249 -10.51 -14.74 6.36
N GLU A 250 -9.94 -14.11 5.37
CA GLU A 250 -10.59 -13.11 4.53
C GLU A 250 -10.64 -13.64 3.10
N THR A 251 -11.81 -13.59 2.48
CA THR A 251 -11.95 -14.00 1.08
C THR A 251 -11.29 -12.97 0.15
N GLU A 252 -10.94 -13.38 -1.05
CA GLU A 252 -10.63 -12.48 -2.14
C GLU A 252 -11.75 -11.44 -2.31
N VAL A 253 -11.37 -10.20 -2.65
CA VAL A 253 -12.31 -9.13 -3.03
C VAL A 253 -12.10 -8.84 -4.50
N GLU A 254 -13.12 -9.12 -5.31
CA GLU A 254 -13.11 -8.76 -6.72
C GLU A 254 -13.23 -7.24 -6.86
N LEU A 255 -12.27 -6.63 -7.57
CA LEU A 255 -12.23 -5.21 -7.86
C LEU A 255 -12.00 -4.99 -9.35
N ASN A 256 -12.99 -4.40 -10.00
CA ASN A 256 -12.86 -3.84 -11.34
C ASN A 256 -12.74 -2.32 -11.16
N LEU A 257 -11.64 -1.77 -11.64
CA LEU A 257 -11.34 -0.35 -11.57
C LEU A 257 -11.66 0.27 -12.93
N ASP A 258 -12.68 1.11 -12.97
CA ASP A 258 -13.03 1.90 -14.14
C ASP A 258 -12.03 3.05 -14.26
N ALA A 259 -11.42 3.23 -15.44
CA ALA A 259 -10.43 4.25 -15.71
C ALA A 259 -11.05 5.47 -16.40
N ASP A 260 -10.70 6.66 -15.91
CA ASP A 260 -10.84 7.94 -16.62
C ASP A 260 -9.44 8.52 -16.79
N GLY A 261 -8.80 8.17 -17.90
CA GLY A 261 -7.40 8.48 -18.15
C GLY A 261 -7.19 9.11 -19.51
N LYS A 262 -6.28 10.09 -19.58
CA LYS A 262 -5.86 10.72 -20.82
C LYS A 262 -4.37 11.02 -20.82
N LEU A 263 -3.82 10.99 -22.02
CA LEU A 263 -2.46 11.40 -22.32
C LEU A 263 -2.53 12.55 -23.35
N ASP A 264 -2.03 13.72 -22.97
CA ASP A 264 -2.02 14.90 -23.84
C ASP A 264 -0.59 15.31 -24.14
N THR A 265 -0.23 15.42 -25.44
CA THR A 265 1.10 15.87 -25.86
C THR A 265 1.05 17.30 -26.39
N THR A 266 1.71 18.21 -25.67
CA THR A 266 1.81 19.62 -26.04
C THR A 266 3.10 19.91 -26.77
N LYS A 267 2.98 20.54 -27.94
CA LYS A 267 4.07 20.93 -28.84
C LYS A 267 4.47 22.39 -28.56
N THR A 268 5.74 22.63 -28.25
CA THR A 268 6.25 23.98 -28.08
C THR A 268 7.29 24.28 -29.17
N GLY A 269 7.05 25.29 -30.02
CA GLY A 269 7.97 25.80 -31.05
C GLY A 269 7.32 26.11 -32.39
N LYS A 270 8.01 26.92 -33.22
CA LYS A 270 7.58 27.22 -34.59
C LYS A 270 8.50 26.50 -35.58
N PHE A 271 7.91 25.73 -36.48
CA PHE A 271 8.60 25.02 -37.55
C PHE A 271 8.29 25.63 -38.91
N ASN A 272 9.18 25.41 -39.87
CA ASN A 272 8.85 25.60 -41.26
C ASN A 272 8.59 24.24 -41.95
N GLY A 273 7.79 24.22 -43.00
CA GLY A 273 7.12 23.06 -43.64
C GLY A 273 7.78 21.66 -43.62
N LYS A 274 9.13 21.55 -43.85
CA LYS A 274 9.82 20.24 -43.77
C LYS A 274 10.08 19.84 -42.31
N GLY A 275 10.33 20.79 -41.42
CA GLY A 275 10.51 20.55 -40.01
C GLY A 275 9.23 20.08 -39.31
N GLU A 276 8.05 20.57 -39.73
CA GLU A 276 6.75 20.11 -39.19
C GLU A 276 6.51 18.63 -39.43
N PHE A 277 6.82 18.12 -40.62
CA PHE A 277 6.65 16.70 -40.96
C PHE A 277 7.53 15.80 -40.07
N ILE A 278 8.79 16.15 -39.89
CA ILE A 278 9.71 15.39 -39.01
C ILE A 278 9.26 15.44 -37.56
N LYS A 279 8.82 16.63 -37.12
CA LYS A 279 8.25 16.82 -35.77
C LYS A 279 7.05 15.92 -35.51
N ASP A 280 6.06 15.95 -36.39
CA ASP A 280 4.86 15.14 -36.24
C ASP A 280 5.18 13.64 -36.22
N LEU A 281 6.15 13.21 -37.05
CA LEU A 281 6.62 11.82 -37.03
C LEU A 281 7.26 11.44 -35.70
N ILE A 282 8.07 12.30 -35.10
CA ILE A 282 8.74 12.08 -33.81
C ILE A 282 7.73 12.11 -32.67
N ILE A 283 6.82 13.06 -32.69
CA ILE A 283 5.78 13.18 -31.66
C ILE A 283 4.85 11.96 -31.70
N ASN A 284 4.39 11.56 -32.88
CA ASN A 284 3.60 10.35 -33.02
C ASN A 284 4.36 9.10 -32.53
N LYS A 285 5.69 9.09 -32.67
CA LYS A 285 6.53 8.01 -32.14
C LYS A 285 6.67 8.08 -30.61
N ILE A 286 6.76 9.29 -30.04
CA ILE A 286 6.78 9.51 -28.59
C ILE A 286 5.42 9.10 -28.00
N ASP A 287 4.32 9.59 -28.57
CA ASP A 287 2.97 9.24 -28.14
C ASP A 287 2.75 7.72 -28.22
N GLY A 288 3.05 7.10 -29.34
CA GLY A 288 2.89 5.66 -29.52
C GLY A 288 3.77 4.81 -28.59
N ASN A 289 4.97 5.25 -28.26
CA ASN A 289 5.83 4.56 -27.29
C ASN A 289 5.34 4.76 -25.85
N LEU A 290 4.83 5.96 -25.52
CA LEU A 290 4.25 6.23 -24.20
C LEU A 290 2.95 5.45 -24.01
N GLU A 291 2.03 5.51 -24.96
CA GLU A 291 0.77 4.76 -24.90
C GLU A 291 1.00 3.24 -24.84
N ALA A 292 2.01 2.74 -25.55
CA ALA A 292 2.36 1.33 -25.56
C ALA A 292 3.23 0.90 -24.37
N HIS A 293 3.81 1.83 -23.62
CA HIS A 293 4.66 1.49 -22.48
C HIS A 293 3.81 0.89 -21.35
N PRO A 294 4.13 -0.32 -20.83
CA PRO A 294 3.26 -1.04 -19.89
C PRO A 294 2.85 -0.24 -18.65
N VAL A 295 3.75 0.62 -18.13
CA VAL A 295 3.46 1.48 -16.96
C VAL A 295 2.44 2.56 -17.30
N ILE A 296 2.45 3.11 -18.52
CA ILE A 296 1.55 4.19 -18.94
C ILE A 296 0.21 3.61 -19.43
N ALA A 297 0.27 2.60 -20.30
CA ALA A 297 -0.92 1.92 -20.82
C ALA A 297 -1.82 1.40 -19.70
N GLU A 298 -1.22 0.81 -18.69
CA GLU A 298 -1.94 0.34 -17.50
C GLU A 298 -2.83 1.42 -16.88
N TRP A 299 -2.47 2.71 -16.95
CA TRP A 299 -3.21 3.81 -16.34
C TRP A 299 -4.29 4.42 -17.23
N LEU A 300 -4.31 4.08 -18.51
CA LEU A 300 -5.28 4.62 -19.48
C LEU A 300 -6.48 3.69 -19.71
N GLU A 301 -6.44 2.47 -19.21
CA GLU A 301 -7.46 1.45 -19.42
C GLU A 301 -8.05 0.94 -18.10
N ASP A 302 -9.26 0.38 -18.18
CA ASP A 302 -9.89 -0.32 -17.06
C ASP A 302 -8.99 -1.49 -16.59
N ASP A 303 -8.90 -1.68 -15.30
CA ASP A 303 -8.04 -2.68 -14.69
C ASP A 303 -8.81 -3.57 -13.71
N ARG A 304 -8.56 -4.86 -13.78
CA ARG A 304 -9.00 -5.80 -12.75
C ARG A 304 -7.90 -5.99 -11.72
N ARG A 305 -8.17 -5.53 -10.49
CA ARG A 305 -7.18 -5.52 -9.42
C ARG A 305 -7.75 -6.11 -8.11
N ASN A 306 -8.04 -7.42 -8.14
CA ASN A 306 -8.57 -8.12 -6.99
C ASN A 306 -7.60 -8.05 -5.81
N LEU A 307 -8.13 -7.88 -4.60
CA LEU A 307 -7.34 -8.06 -3.39
C LEU A 307 -7.28 -9.54 -3.04
N PRO A 308 -6.10 -10.08 -2.73
CA PRO A 308 -5.94 -11.50 -2.45
C PRO A 308 -6.73 -11.94 -1.22
N ALA A 309 -7.14 -13.19 -1.22
CA ALA A 309 -7.58 -13.84 0.01
C ALA A 309 -6.40 -13.93 0.99
N MET A 310 -6.69 -13.95 2.29
CA MET A 310 -5.65 -14.10 3.31
C MET A 310 -6.12 -14.99 4.46
N MET A 311 -5.18 -15.67 5.08
CA MET A 311 -5.39 -16.33 6.37
C MET A 311 -4.36 -15.85 7.38
N ALA A 312 -4.78 -15.79 8.65
CA ALA A 312 -3.95 -15.38 9.75
C ALA A 312 -4.14 -16.28 10.95
N LEU A 313 -3.05 -16.63 11.61
CA LEU A 313 -3.04 -17.42 12.85
C LEU A 313 -2.15 -16.70 13.86
N GLY A 314 -2.58 -16.61 15.11
CA GLY A 314 -1.78 -16.00 16.16
C GLY A 314 -2.01 -16.61 17.51
N VAL A 315 -1.02 -16.42 18.37
CA VAL A 315 -1.00 -16.92 19.74
C VAL A 315 -0.59 -15.80 20.68
N SER A 316 -1.29 -15.68 21.80
CA SER A 316 -0.92 -14.84 22.93
C SER A 316 -0.78 -15.73 24.16
N TYR A 317 0.36 -15.60 24.87
CA TYR A 317 0.66 -16.40 26.06
C TYR A 317 1.16 -15.52 27.21
N GLU A 318 0.41 -15.51 28.31
CA GLU A 318 0.81 -14.86 29.55
C GLU A 318 1.88 -15.71 30.26
N LEU A 319 3.16 -15.41 29.97
CA LEU A 319 4.30 -16.10 30.56
C LEU A 319 4.37 -15.89 32.06
N THR A 320 4.11 -14.65 32.49
CA THR A 320 4.00 -14.23 33.89
C THR A 320 2.89 -13.20 34.02
N ASP A 321 2.52 -12.80 35.24
CA ASP A 321 1.53 -11.75 35.48
C ASP A 321 1.93 -10.38 34.87
N ARG A 322 3.21 -10.22 34.43
CA ARG A 322 3.75 -8.99 33.85
C ARG A 322 4.18 -9.13 32.40
N ILE A 323 4.42 -10.34 31.91
CA ILE A 323 4.95 -10.57 30.57
C ILE A 323 3.97 -11.39 29.75
N THR A 324 3.51 -10.83 28.64
CA THR A 324 2.75 -11.54 27.62
C THR A 324 3.61 -11.64 26.35
N LEU A 325 3.75 -12.84 25.84
CA LEU A 325 4.41 -13.12 24.56
C LEU A 325 3.35 -13.30 23.47
N LEU A 326 3.61 -12.75 22.31
CA LEU A 326 2.70 -12.80 21.17
C LEU A 326 3.45 -13.26 19.92
N THR A 327 2.77 -14.04 19.09
CA THR A 327 3.22 -14.35 17.74
C THR A 327 2.05 -14.41 16.79
N SER A 328 2.27 -14.03 15.54
CA SER A 328 1.27 -14.15 14.47
C SER A 328 1.95 -14.47 13.14
N GLY A 329 1.21 -15.15 12.27
CA GLY A 329 1.56 -15.37 10.88
C GLY A 329 0.37 -15.02 10.00
N ASN A 330 0.62 -14.26 8.94
CA ASN A 330 -0.32 -13.96 7.87
C ASN A 330 0.16 -14.63 6.59
N TYR A 331 -0.75 -15.17 5.81
CA TYR A 331 -0.45 -15.76 4.50
C TYR A 331 -1.43 -15.21 3.47
N TYR A 332 -0.90 -14.68 2.38
CA TYR A 332 -1.63 -14.01 1.33
C TYR A 332 -1.59 -14.82 0.04
N PHE A 333 -2.76 -15.15 -0.50
CA PHE A 333 -2.92 -15.94 -1.73
C PHE A 333 -2.79 -15.04 -2.98
N ILE A 334 -1.63 -14.39 -3.13
CA ILE A 334 -1.40 -13.39 -4.17
C ILE A 334 -1.47 -14.02 -5.56
N LYS A 335 -0.84 -15.18 -5.72
CA LYS A 335 -0.78 -15.93 -6.97
C LYS A 335 -2.14 -16.32 -7.53
N ASP A 336 -3.12 -16.51 -6.64
CA ASP A 336 -4.47 -16.94 -7.00
C ASP A 336 -5.41 -15.75 -7.29
N ALA A 337 -5.02 -14.52 -6.92
CA ALA A 337 -5.82 -13.33 -7.16
C ALA A 337 -5.79 -12.92 -8.64
N ASN A 338 -6.95 -12.57 -9.19
CA ASN A 338 -7.03 -12.15 -10.59
C ASN A 338 -6.69 -10.66 -10.77
N ARG A 339 -5.66 -10.37 -11.56
CA ARG A 339 -5.15 -9.03 -11.88
C ARG A 339 -4.70 -8.90 -13.33
N ASN A 340 -5.55 -9.22 -14.28
CA ASN A 340 -5.24 -9.07 -15.71
C ASN A 340 -3.85 -9.61 -16.10
N GLY A 341 -3.46 -10.79 -15.54
CA GLY A 341 -2.16 -11.43 -15.83
C GLY A 341 -0.96 -10.85 -15.05
N CYS A 342 -1.12 -9.80 -14.23
CA CYS A 342 0.00 -9.21 -13.48
C CYS A 342 0.56 -10.14 -12.38
N TYR A 343 -0.18 -11.14 -11.94
CA TYR A 343 0.26 -12.05 -10.86
C TYR A 343 0.90 -13.36 -11.31
N GLU A 344 0.99 -13.62 -12.60
CA GLU A 344 1.63 -14.85 -13.10
C GLU A 344 3.07 -15.02 -12.63
N ASN A 345 3.75 -13.90 -12.32
CA ASN A 345 5.14 -13.89 -11.86
C ASN A 345 5.29 -13.69 -10.33
N TYR A 346 4.19 -13.51 -9.58
CA TYR A 346 4.25 -13.42 -8.12
C TYR A 346 4.21 -14.80 -7.47
N ASP A 347 4.88 -14.92 -6.34
CA ASP A 347 4.61 -15.98 -5.37
C ASP A 347 3.59 -15.51 -4.33
N ASN A 348 3.13 -16.42 -3.48
CA ASN A 348 2.29 -16.06 -2.36
C ASN A 348 3.11 -15.37 -1.27
N GLY A 349 2.59 -14.27 -0.72
CA GLY A 349 3.24 -13.50 0.33
C GLY A 349 2.93 -14.03 1.73
N TYR A 350 3.79 -13.71 2.69
CA TYR A 350 3.56 -14.02 4.10
C TYR A 350 4.22 -13.02 5.04
N GLU A 351 3.70 -12.96 6.25
CA GLU A 351 4.26 -12.17 7.35
C GLU A 351 4.39 -13.06 8.58
N ILE A 352 5.50 -12.94 9.30
CA ILE A 352 5.72 -13.58 10.58
C ILE A 352 6.10 -12.51 11.59
N SER A 353 5.39 -12.47 12.70
CA SER A 353 5.59 -11.46 13.73
C SER A 353 5.69 -12.03 15.13
N VAL A 354 6.47 -11.35 15.96
CA VAL A 354 6.60 -11.61 17.38
C VAL A 354 6.44 -10.31 18.15
N GLY A 355 5.92 -10.40 19.36
CA GLY A 355 5.72 -9.27 20.23
C GLY A 355 5.84 -9.61 21.70
N VAL A 356 6.08 -8.59 22.51
CA VAL A 356 6.10 -8.67 23.96
C VAL A 356 5.41 -7.47 24.56
N ASP A 357 4.49 -7.73 25.50
CA ASP A 357 3.89 -6.75 26.40
C ASP A 357 4.52 -6.92 27.79
N TYR A 358 5.04 -5.82 28.35
CA TYR A 358 5.59 -5.78 29.71
C TYR A 358 4.80 -4.78 30.58
N LYS A 359 3.99 -5.31 31.51
CA LYS A 359 3.26 -4.50 32.49
C LYS A 359 4.23 -3.94 33.53
N LEU A 360 4.51 -2.63 33.45
CA LEU A 360 5.28 -1.93 34.50
C LEU A 360 4.49 -1.86 35.82
N ASN A 361 3.19 -1.59 35.71
CA ASN A 361 2.19 -1.57 36.77
C ASN A 361 0.79 -1.68 36.15
N ASP A 362 -0.26 -1.50 36.97
CA ASP A 362 -1.66 -1.63 36.54
C ASP A 362 -2.10 -0.62 35.47
N LYS A 363 -1.33 0.46 35.27
CA LYS A 363 -1.68 1.54 34.34
C LYS A 363 -0.76 1.62 33.11
N TRP A 364 0.44 1.10 33.20
CA TRP A 364 1.45 1.27 32.14
C TRP A 364 1.98 -0.06 31.65
N THR A 365 1.92 -0.26 30.33
CA THR A 365 2.52 -1.40 29.63
C THR A 365 3.48 -0.90 28.56
N LEU A 366 4.68 -1.44 28.55
CA LEU A 366 5.66 -1.27 27.46
C LEU A 366 5.44 -2.37 26.46
N MET A 367 5.59 -2.06 25.19
CA MET A 367 5.39 -2.98 24.08
C MET A 367 6.58 -2.90 23.13
N ALA A 368 6.98 -4.04 22.61
CA ALA A 368 7.99 -4.14 21.56
C ALA A 368 7.71 -5.33 20.65
N GLY A 369 8.10 -5.25 19.40
CA GLY A 369 7.90 -6.33 18.44
C GLY A 369 8.71 -6.22 17.18
N TYR A 370 8.65 -7.30 16.40
CA TYR A 370 9.33 -7.46 15.13
C TYR A 370 8.41 -8.20 14.16
N GLN A 371 8.49 -7.84 12.88
CA GLN A 371 7.84 -8.57 11.79
C GLN A 371 8.78 -8.67 10.60
N TYR A 372 8.81 -9.84 10.01
CA TYR A 372 9.34 -10.08 8.68
C TYR A 372 8.19 -10.21 7.69
N THR A 373 8.32 -9.54 6.54
CA THR A 373 7.37 -9.60 5.43
C THR A 373 8.06 -10.06 4.17
N ASP A 374 7.54 -11.13 3.57
CA ASP A 374 7.83 -11.57 2.21
C ASP A 374 6.61 -11.23 1.35
N THR A 375 6.78 -10.40 0.35
CA THR A 375 5.69 -9.91 -0.48
C THR A 375 5.34 -10.82 -1.64
N GLY A 376 6.11 -11.87 -1.88
CA GLY A 376 5.99 -12.73 -3.06
C GLY A 376 6.38 -12.08 -4.38
N ALA A 377 6.85 -10.83 -4.35
CA ALA A 377 7.30 -10.09 -5.53
C ALA A 377 8.76 -10.43 -5.88
N ASN A 378 9.13 -10.25 -7.13
CA ASN A 378 10.47 -10.50 -7.64
C ASN A 378 10.82 -9.52 -8.78
N GLU A 379 12.01 -9.68 -9.38
CA GLU A 379 12.54 -8.79 -10.42
C GLU A 379 11.63 -8.63 -11.66
N ASN A 380 10.73 -9.59 -11.93
CA ASN A 380 9.80 -9.54 -13.05
C ASN A 380 8.48 -8.84 -12.70
N THR A 381 8.27 -8.53 -11.42
CA THR A 381 7.01 -7.93 -10.93
C THR A 381 7.14 -6.45 -10.63
N TYR A 382 8.36 -5.93 -10.46
CA TYR A 382 8.57 -4.53 -10.10
C TYR A 382 8.28 -3.58 -11.26
N LYS A 383 7.42 -2.59 -11.01
CA LYS A 383 7.09 -1.48 -11.90
C LYS A 383 7.16 -0.17 -11.14
N ASP A 384 7.38 0.95 -11.82
CA ASP A 384 7.48 2.29 -11.21
C ASP A 384 6.30 2.66 -10.30
N THR A 385 5.11 2.19 -10.65
CA THR A 385 3.87 2.50 -9.94
C THR A 385 3.42 1.38 -9.00
N ASP A 386 4.13 0.23 -9.02
CA ASP A 386 3.75 -0.97 -8.26
C ASP A 386 4.99 -1.84 -7.98
N TYR A 387 5.68 -1.58 -6.88
CA TYR A 387 6.79 -2.39 -6.42
C TYR A 387 6.63 -2.73 -4.94
N ALA A 388 6.35 -4.00 -4.67
CA ALA A 388 6.26 -4.56 -3.34
C ALA A 388 7.64 -5.12 -2.96
N LEU A 389 8.25 -4.58 -1.91
CA LEU A 389 9.56 -5.01 -1.43
C LEU A 389 9.41 -5.74 -0.11
N ASP A 390 10.18 -6.79 0.08
CA ASP A 390 10.30 -7.46 1.37
C ASP A 390 10.81 -6.49 2.43
N ALA A 391 10.42 -6.72 3.69
CA ALA A 391 10.72 -5.78 4.74
C ALA A 391 10.90 -6.43 6.11
N ASP A 392 11.71 -5.79 6.93
CA ASP A 392 11.86 -6.01 8.34
C ASP A 392 11.29 -4.81 9.11
N MET A 393 10.31 -5.03 9.99
CA MET A 393 9.69 -4.00 10.82
C MET A 393 10.07 -4.18 12.28
N TYR A 394 10.50 -3.10 12.90
CA TYR A 394 10.84 -3.01 14.33
C TYR A 394 9.91 -2.00 14.99
N GLY A 395 9.24 -2.40 16.07
CA GLY A 395 8.25 -1.59 16.75
C GLY A 395 8.49 -1.46 18.25
N VAL A 396 8.10 -0.30 18.78
CA VAL A 396 8.03 -0.05 20.22
C VAL A 396 6.82 0.81 20.54
N GLY A 397 6.27 0.66 21.74
CA GLY A 397 5.13 1.47 22.16
C GLY A 397 4.89 1.49 23.66
N VAL A 398 4.02 2.39 24.06
CA VAL A 398 3.57 2.54 25.44
C VAL A 398 2.06 2.59 25.43
N LYS A 399 1.46 1.76 26.28
CA LYS A 399 0.03 1.72 26.57
C LYS A 399 -0.23 2.31 27.97
N TYR A 400 -1.20 3.21 28.04
CA TYR A 400 -1.66 3.81 29.29
C TYR A 400 -3.15 3.53 29.50
N THR A 401 -3.47 2.81 30.56
CA THR A 401 -4.84 2.43 30.96
C THR A 401 -5.15 3.10 32.31
N PRO A 402 -5.65 4.35 32.33
CA PRO A 402 -5.91 5.08 33.57
C PRO A 402 -6.96 4.40 34.44
N ASP A 403 -7.95 3.78 33.82
CA ASP A 403 -9.06 3.04 34.43
C ASP A 403 -9.57 1.95 33.45
N GLU A 404 -10.52 1.13 33.88
CA GLU A 404 -11.08 0.02 33.11
C GLU A 404 -11.90 0.45 31.86
N THR A 405 -12.13 1.75 31.70
CA THR A 405 -12.96 2.29 30.60
C THR A 405 -12.17 3.01 29.52
N LYS A 406 -10.86 3.23 29.73
CA LYS A 406 -10.03 4.02 28.80
C LYS A 406 -8.67 3.39 28.58
N GLU A 407 -8.23 3.38 27.35
CA GLU A 407 -6.88 2.96 26.96
C GLU A 407 -6.32 3.93 25.91
N PHE A 408 -5.05 4.31 26.05
CA PHE A 408 -4.32 5.17 25.13
C PHE A 408 -3.01 4.50 24.75
N ILE A 409 -2.66 4.54 23.46
CA ILE A 409 -1.43 3.96 22.94
C ILE A 409 -0.70 4.99 22.11
N VAL A 410 0.60 5.10 22.34
CA VAL A 410 1.56 5.79 21.47
C VAL A 410 2.62 4.79 21.07
N SER A 411 2.93 4.74 19.79
CA SER A 411 3.90 3.81 19.25
C SER A 411 4.74 4.41 18.14
N TYR A 412 5.88 3.78 17.89
CA TYR A 412 6.79 4.06 16.79
C TYR A 412 7.20 2.75 16.12
N ALA A 413 7.25 2.76 14.81
CA ALA A 413 7.80 1.67 14.02
C ALA A 413 8.80 2.18 12.97
N TYR A 414 9.86 1.43 12.76
CA TYR A 414 10.80 1.57 11.67
C TYR A 414 10.67 0.36 10.74
N VAL A 415 10.54 0.61 9.45
CA VAL A 415 10.44 -0.44 8.43
C VAL A 415 11.61 -0.31 7.47
N ASP A 416 12.45 -1.34 7.47
CA ASP A 416 13.62 -1.49 6.61
C ASP A 416 13.26 -2.41 5.42
N TYR A 417 13.21 -1.84 4.23
CA TYR A 417 12.88 -2.58 3.01
C TYR A 417 14.14 -3.07 2.31
N LYS A 418 14.09 -4.31 1.83
CA LYS A 418 15.12 -4.82 0.92
C LYS A 418 15.01 -4.12 -0.43
N ASN A 419 16.17 -3.85 -1.05
CA ASN A 419 16.19 -3.29 -2.40
C ASN A 419 15.69 -4.33 -3.41
N GLY A 420 14.88 -3.88 -4.40
CA GLY A 420 14.44 -4.68 -5.53
C GLY A 420 14.96 -4.10 -6.84
N THR A 421 15.31 -4.94 -7.80
CA THR A 421 15.76 -4.47 -9.12
C THR A 421 14.90 -5.10 -10.20
N ALA A 422 14.24 -4.27 -11.01
CA ALA A 422 13.44 -4.72 -12.15
C ALA A 422 14.32 -5.16 -13.30
N VAL A 423 13.85 -6.17 -14.05
CA VAL A 423 14.44 -6.62 -15.31
C VAL A 423 13.45 -6.44 -16.45
N ASN A 424 13.96 -6.13 -17.65
CA ASN A 424 13.14 -6.10 -18.85
C ASN A 424 12.99 -7.52 -19.46
N GLU A 425 12.19 -7.65 -20.52
CA GLU A 425 11.96 -8.92 -21.22
C GLU A 425 13.24 -9.62 -21.74
N LYS A 426 14.35 -8.88 -21.86
CA LYS A 426 15.66 -9.42 -22.26
C LYS A 426 16.54 -9.82 -21.08
N GLY A 427 16.01 -9.70 -19.84
CA GLY A 427 16.74 -9.99 -18.61
C GLY A 427 17.79 -8.94 -18.22
N HIS A 428 17.71 -7.72 -18.77
CA HIS A 428 18.60 -6.63 -18.38
C HIS A 428 17.98 -5.86 -17.20
N GLU A 429 18.78 -5.59 -16.17
CA GLU A 429 18.40 -4.72 -15.06
C GLU A 429 18.11 -3.30 -15.56
N THR A 430 16.96 -2.74 -15.16
CA THR A 430 16.49 -1.42 -15.59
C THR A 430 16.51 -0.40 -14.45
N THR A 431 15.85 -0.69 -13.35
CA THR A 431 15.63 0.22 -12.23
C THR A 431 15.79 -0.49 -10.91
N THR A 432 16.49 0.11 -9.95
CA THR A 432 16.55 -0.36 -8.57
C THR A 432 15.61 0.48 -7.72
N PHE A 433 14.73 -0.20 -6.99
CA PHE A 433 13.73 0.38 -6.09
C PHE A 433 14.18 0.26 -4.64
N LYS A 434 13.97 1.33 -3.87
CA LYS A 434 14.26 1.40 -2.45
C LYS A 434 13.11 2.08 -1.73
N LYS A 435 12.86 1.64 -0.48
CA LYS A 435 11.88 2.26 0.43
C LYS A 435 12.46 2.34 1.83
N GLU A 436 12.09 3.40 2.54
CA GLU A 436 12.27 3.53 3.98
C GLU A 436 10.99 4.15 4.56
N VAL A 437 10.53 3.63 5.69
CA VAL A 437 9.34 4.17 6.34
C VAL A 437 9.52 4.23 7.85
N ASN A 438 9.21 5.38 8.40
CA ASN A 438 9.12 5.64 9.84
C ASN A 438 7.68 5.98 10.19
N ALA A 439 7.11 5.36 11.23
CA ALA A 439 5.72 5.51 11.62
C ALA A 439 5.53 5.92 13.06
N VAL A 440 4.54 6.77 13.27
CA VAL A 440 4.00 7.08 14.59
C VAL A 440 2.53 6.70 14.62
N GLY A 441 2.14 5.93 15.63
CA GLY A 441 0.76 5.52 15.87
C GLY A 441 0.20 6.13 17.15
N LEU A 442 -1.06 6.54 17.07
CA LEU A 442 -1.86 7.01 18.22
C LEU A 442 -3.18 6.25 18.23
N SER A 443 -3.55 5.69 19.39
CA SER A 443 -4.85 5.04 19.60
C SER A 443 -5.48 5.52 20.90
N ALA A 444 -6.81 5.63 20.88
CA ALA A 444 -7.62 5.88 22.07
C ALA A 444 -8.86 4.96 22.02
N ALA A 445 -9.01 4.12 23.04
CA ALA A 445 -10.15 3.23 23.21
C ALA A 445 -10.97 3.61 24.43
N PHE A 446 -12.29 3.47 24.31
CA PHE A 446 -13.28 3.80 25.32
C PHE A 446 -14.30 2.69 25.46
N LYS A 447 -14.68 2.35 26.69
CA LYS A 447 -15.77 1.46 27.08
C LYS A 447 -16.92 2.26 27.66
N PHE A 448 -18.14 2.00 27.21
CA PHE A 448 -19.39 2.63 27.64
C PHE A 448 -20.36 1.62 28.24
#